data_7708c6ccb5451a72a3ab4e6327a86245
#
_entry.id   7708c6ccb5451a72a3ab4e6327a86245
#
_cell.length_a   1.000
_cell.length_b   1.000
_cell.length_c   1.000
_cell.angle_alpha   90.00
_cell.angle_beta   90.00
_cell.angle_gamma   90.00
#
_symmetry.space_group_name_H-M   'P 1'
#
loop_
_entity.id
_entity.type
_entity.pdbx_description
1 polymer ?
#
loop_
_entity_poly.entity_id
_entity_poly.type
_entity_poly.pdbx_seq_one_letter_code
_entity_poly.pdbx_strand_id
1 'polypeptide(L)'
;MRKNSIKNTRINSEVMREISQIIRTELKDPRVSTMTSVTDVNVTIDLKYCTVYVSVLGDKEEADKTLEGLRKAGGFIRYELAHRLNLRNTPELKFVIDNSLEYGMKMDKLIDEVISKDTKKHKEEGKEDEETL
;
A
#
# COMPACT_ATOMS: atom_id res chain seq x y z
N MET A 1 0.36 4.47 10.57
CA MET A 1 -0.76 3.52 10.58
C MET A 1 -2.06 4.20 10.17
N ARG A 2 -2.79 3.56 9.30
CA ARG A 2 -4.05 4.10 8.81
C ARG A 2 -5.17 3.78 9.79
N LYS A 3 -6.06 4.74 9.95
CA LYS A 3 -7.18 4.53 10.85
C LYS A 3 -8.47 4.49 10.06
N ASN A 4 -9.26 3.47 10.31
CA ASN A 4 -10.58 3.33 9.74
C ASN A 4 -11.60 3.39 10.86
N SER A 5 -12.73 4.01 10.58
CA SER A 5 -13.78 4.01 11.55
C SER A 5 -14.35 2.58 11.69
N ILE A 6 -14.96 2.29 12.81
CA ILE A 6 -15.54 0.98 13.03
C ILE A 6 -16.59 0.68 11.97
N LYS A 7 -17.35 1.69 11.56
CA LYS A 7 -18.38 1.51 10.55
C LYS A 7 -17.82 1.04 9.22
N ASN A 8 -16.60 1.50 8.89
CA ASN A 8 -16.01 1.19 7.59
C ASN A 8 -15.15 -0.07 7.61
N THR A 9 -14.86 -0.63 8.77
CA THR A 9 -13.98 -1.78 8.85
C THR A 9 -14.48 -2.95 8.02
N ARG A 10 -15.76 -3.26 8.14
CA ARG A 10 -16.36 -4.36 7.40
C ARG A 10 -16.35 -4.09 5.90
N ILE A 11 -16.73 -2.87 5.51
CA ILE A 11 -16.74 -2.48 4.11
C ILE A 11 -15.35 -2.53 3.55
N ASN A 12 -14.37 -2.03 4.29
CA ASN A 12 -12.97 -2.06 3.85
C ASN A 12 -12.51 -3.50 3.61
N SER A 13 -12.86 -4.41 4.51
CA SER A 13 -12.46 -5.81 4.36
C SER A 13 -13.08 -6.45 3.13
N GLU A 14 -14.36 -6.19 2.90
CA GLU A 14 -15.06 -6.76 1.74
C GLU A 14 -14.50 -6.18 0.45
N VAL A 15 -14.29 -4.87 0.40
CA VAL A 15 -13.74 -4.22 -0.77
C VAL A 15 -12.34 -4.73 -1.06
N MET A 16 -11.52 -4.85 -0.03
CA MET A 16 -10.15 -5.33 -0.18
C MET A 16 -10.13 -6.74 -0.77
N ARG A 17 -10.99 -7.62 -0.27
CA ARG A 17 -11.05 -8.99 -0.75
C ARG A 17 -11.46 -9.05 -2.21
N GLU A 18 -12.48 -8.29 -2.57
CA GLU A 18 -12.96 -8.32 -3.95
C GLU A 18 -11.98 -7.70 -4.92
N ILE A 19 -11.37 -6.58 -4.55
CA ILE A 19 -10.38 -5.94 -5.41
C ILE A 19 -9.18 -6.86 -5.59
N SER A 20 -8.74 -7.52 -4.52
CA SER A 20 -7.63 -8.47 -4.61
C SER A 20 -7.95 -9.59 -5.60
N GLN A 21 -9.16 -10.11 -5.56
CA GLN A 21 -9.57 -11.16 -6.48
C GLN A 21 -9.65 -10.66 -7.92
N ILE A 22 -10.21 -9.48 -8.11
CA ILE A 22 -10.32 -8.90 -9.45
C ILE A 22 -8.95 -8.73 -10.08
N ILE A 23 -8.01 -8.20 -9.32
CA ILE A 23 -6.66 -7.99 -9.83
C ILE A 23 -6.01 -9.32 -10.18
N ARG A 24 -6.20 -10.33 -9.34
CA ARG A 24 -5.55 -11.62 -9.53
C ARG A 24 -6.16 -12.42 -10.67
N THR A 25 -7.48 -12.37 -10.83
CA THR A 25 -8.17 -13.28 -11.74
C THR A 25 -8.68 -12.63 -13.01
N GLU A 26 -9.03 -11.34 -12.96
CA GLU A 26 -9.69 -10.70 -14.09
C GLU A 26 -8.79 -9.74 -14.86
N LEU A 27 -7.76 -9.26 -14.22
CA LEU A 27 -6.90 -8.24 -14.84
C LEU A 27 -5.86 -8.91 -15.73
N LYS A 28 -5.81 -8.49 -16.99
CA LYS A 28 -4.92 -9.11 -17.98
C LYS A 28 -3.88 -8.14 -18.51
N ASP A 29 -3.69 -7.00 -17.85
CA ASP A 29 -2.74 -6.01 -18.31
C ASP A 29 -1.31 -6.46 -17.98
N PRO A 30 -0.43 -6.60 -18.98
CA PRO A 30 0.94 -7.08 -18.74
C PRO A 30 1.78 -6.12 -17.92
N ARG A 31 1.36 -4.87 -17.77
CA ARG A 31 2.08 -3.92 -16.93
C ARG A 31 1.88 -4.22 -15.46
N VAL A 32 0.81 -4.91 -15.11
CA VAL A 32 0.54 -5.25 -13.73
C VAL A 32 1.30 -6.50 -13.36
N SER A 33 2.21 -6.38 -12.42
CA SER A 33 3.05 -7.51 -11.99
C SER A 33 2.19 -8.59 -11.34
N THR A 34 2.53 -9.85 -11.60
CA THR A 34 1.86 -10.98 -10.95
C THR A 34 2.17 -11.02 -9.45
N MET A 35 3.20 -10.30 -9.04
CA MET A 35 3.59 -10.23 -7.63
C MET A 35 3.00 -9.00 -6.95
N THR A 36 1.81 -8.60 -7.36
CA THR A 36 1.11 -7.46 -6.80
C THR A 36 0.12 -7.94 -5.74
N SER A 37 0.12 -7.28 -4.59
CA SER A 37 -0.80 -7.59 -3.49
C SER A 37 -1.49 -6.31 -3.05
N VAL A 38 -2.77 -6.41 -2.72
CA VAL A 38 -3.47 -5.31 -2.07
C VAL A 38 -3.22 -5.45 -0.58
N THR A 39 -2.61 -4.45 0.01
CA THR A 39 -2.24 -4.51 1.43
C THR A 39 -3.25 -3.83 2.33
N ASP A 40 -4.00 -2.88 1.79
CA ASP A 40 -5.00 -2.17 2.58
C ASP A 40 -5.92 -1.41 1.65
N VAL A 41 -7.12 -1.09 2.13
CA VAL A 41 -8.02 -0.18 1.44
C VAL A 41 -8.64 0.75 2.47
N ASN A 42 -8.99 1.94 2.03
CA ASN A 42 -9.63 2.92 2.89
C ASN A 42 -10.78 3.57 2.12
N VAL A 43 -11.99 3.15 2.43
CA VAL A 43 -13.20 3.67 1.81
C VAL A 43 -13.71 4.82 2.67
N THR A 44 -14.04 5.94 2.05
CA THR A 44 -14.59 7.08 2.79
C THR A 44 -15.99 6.73 3.30
N ILE A 45 -16.40 7.42 4.35
CA ILE A 45 -17.68 7.12 5.01
C ILE A 45 -18.85 7.28 4.05
N ASP A 46 -18.78 8.26 3.15
CA ASP A 46 -19.83 8.51 2.17
C ASP A 46 -19.75 7.55 0.97
N LEU A 47 -18.81 6.64 0.95
CA LEU A 47 -18.58 5.65 -0.11
C LEU A 47 -18.27 6.28 -1.46
N LYS A 48 -17.74 7.49 -1.48
CA LYS A 48 -17.41 8.15 -2.74
C LYS A 48 -16.03 7.82 -3.24
N TYR A 49 -15.08 7.59 -2.34
CA TYR A 49 -13.69 7.36 -2.70
C TYR A 49 -13.12 6.19 -1.94
N CYS A 50 -12.20 5.48 -2.59
CA CYS A 50 -11.49 4.38 -1.97
C CYS A 50 -10.03 4.47 -2.36
N THR A 51 -9.15 4.55 -1.37
CA THR A 51 -7.71 4.47 -1.61
C THR A 51 -7.31 3.01 -1.47
N VAL A 52 -6.67 2.49 -2.52
CA VAL A 52 -6.22 1.10 -2.56
C VAL A 52 -4.70 1.09 -2.47
N TYR A 53 -4.20 0.48 -1.42
CA TYR A 53 -2.76 0.38 -1.18
C TYR A 53 -2.26 -0.94 -1.73
N VAL A 54 -1.27 -0.89 -2.60
CA VAL A 54 -0.74 -2.10 -3.21
C VAL A 54 0.75 -2.20 -2.97
N SER A 55 1.21 -3.44 -2.83
CA SER A 55 2.62 -3.75 -2.71
C SER A 55 3.02 -4.55 -3.94
N VAL A 56 4.16 -4.20 -4.53
CA VAL A 56 4.67 -4.88 -5.71
C VAL A 56 6.06 -5.40 -5.37
N LEU A 57 6.22 -6.70 -5.49
CA LEU A 57 7.54 -7.31 -5.27
C LEU A 57 8.37 -7.09 -6.51
N GLY A 58 9.48 -6.37 -6.36
CA GLY A 58 10.34 -6.03 -7.47
C GLY A 58 10.94 -4.65 -7.28
N ASP A 59 11.48 -4.10 -8.35
CA ASP A 59 12.12 -2.79 -8.25
C ASP A 59 11.10 -1.67 -8.46
N LYS A 60 11.59 -0.45 -8.41
CA LYS A 60 10.74 0.72 -8.53
C LYS A 60 10.08 0.79 -9.91
N GLU A 61 10.80 0.37 -10.93
CA GLU A 61 10.25 0.40 -12.29
C GLU A 61 9.05 -0.52 -12.42
N GLU A 62 9.15 -1.71 -11.84
CA GLU A 62 8.02 -2.63 -11.85
C GLU A 62 6.83 -2.08 -11.08
N ALA A 63 7.10 -1.44 -9.95
CA ALA A 63 6.04 -0.81 -9.15
C ALA A 63 5.36 0.31 -9.93
N ASP A 64 6.14 1.13 -10.63
CA ASP A 64 5.60 2.24 -11.39
C ASP A 64 4.74 1.74 -12.55
N LYS A 65 5.20 0.70 -13.24
CA LYS A 65 4.43 0.10 -14.35
C LYS A 65 3.14 -0.51 -13.84
N THR A 66 3.21 -1.20 -12.71
CA THR A 66 2.03 -1.81 -12.11
C THR A 66 1.02 -0.74 -11.74
N LEU A 67 1.48 0.34 -11.14
CA LEU A 67 0.60 1.42 -10.72
C LEU A 67 -0.09 2.05 -11.93
N GLU A 68 0.65 2.25 -13.00
CA GLU A 68 0.08 2.79 -14.23
C GLU A 68 -0.99 1.86 -14.79
N GLY A 69 -0.70 0.56 -14.82
CA GLY A 69 -1.66 -0.42 -15.30
C GLY A 69 -2.93 -0.45 -14.45
N LEU A 70 -2.77 -0.39 -13.14
CA LEU A 70 -3.91 -0.38 -12.23
C LEU A 70 -4.75 0.88 -12.41
N ARG A 71 -4.11 2.02 -12.57
CA ARG A 71 -4.83 3.28 -12.76
C ARG A 71 -5.64 3.26 -14.04
N LYS A 72 -5.08 2.70 -15.11
CA LYS A 72 -5.80 2.59 -16.37
C LYS A 72 -6.93 1.58 -16.29
N ALA A 73 -6.77 0.55 -15.46
CA ALA A 73 -7.80 -0.46 -15.26
C ALA A 73 -8.82 -0.05 -14.20
N GLY A 74 -8.68 1.14 -13.62
CA GLY A 74 -9.53 1.56 -12.51
C GLY A 74 -11.01 1.49 -12.80
N GLY A 75 -11.40 1.90 -13.99
CA GLY A 75 -12.82 1.85 -14.40
C GLY A 75 -13.34 0.42 -14.45
N PHE A 76 -12.53 -0.47 -15.00
CA PHE A 76 -12.90 -1.88 -15.08
C PHE A 76 -13.01 -2.49 -13.68
N ILE A 77 -12.03 -2.21 -12.83
CA ILE A 77 -12.04 -2.75 -11.47
C ILE A 77 -13.25 -2.23 -10.72
N ARG A 78 -13.56 -0.97 -10.88
CA ARG A 78 -14.73 -0.37 -10.24
C ARG A 78 -16.01 -1.03 -10.74
N TYR A 79 -16.10 -1.28 -12.03
CA TYR A 79 -17.25 -1.94 -12.65
C TYR A 79 -17.45 -3.33 -12.06
N GLU A 80 -16.37 -4.11 -11.97
CA GLU A 80 -16.42 -5.44 -11.40
C GLU A 80 -16.81 -5.39 -9.93
N LEU A 81 -16.27 -4.43 -9.21
CA LEU A 81 -16.58 -4.27 -7.78
C LEU A 81 -18.06 -4.01 -7.59
N ALA A 82 -18.64 -3.18 -8.44
CA ALA A 82 -20.05 -2.85 -8.37
C ALA A 82 -20.94 -4.10 -8.55
N HIS A 83 -20.46 -5.05 -9.35
CA HIS A 83 -21.20 -6.28 -9.58
C HIS A 83 -21.02 -7.30 -8.46
N ARG A 84 -19.94 -7.20 -7.73
CA ARG A 84 -19.62 -8.18 -6.68
C ARG A 84 -20.14 -7.77 -5.31
N LEU A 85 -20.24 -6.47 -5.08
CA LEU A 85 -20.70 -5.94 -3.80
C LEU A 85 -21.92 -5.08 -4.00
N ASN A 86 -22.87 -5.24 -3.09
CA ASN A 86 -24.10 -4.47 -3.13
C ASN A 86 -23.97 -3.26 -2.22
N LEU A 87 -23.15 -2.30 -2.65
CA LEU A 87 -22.93 -1.07 -1.89
C LEU A 87 -23.90 0.00 -2.36
N ARG A 88 -24.24 0.91 -1.43
CA ARG A 88 -25.11 2.02 -1.77
C ARG A 88 -24.52 2.85 -2.90
N ASN A 89 -23.21 2.96 -2.92
CA ASN A 89 -22.48 3.68 -3.94
C ASN A 89 -21.16 2.98 -4.15
N THR A 90 -20.73 2.82 -5.41
CA THR A 90 -19.43 2.22 -5.70
C THR A 90 -18.37 3.31 -5.73
N PRO A 91 -17.37 3.22 -4.86
CA PRO A 91 -16.40 4.31 -4.74
C PRO A 91 -15.47 4.41 -5.93
N GLU A 92 -15.00 5.61 -6.16
CA GLU A 92 -13.96 5.84 -7.13
C GLU A 92 -12.64 5.37 -6.54
N LEU A 93 -11.85 4.65 -7.33
CA LEU A 93 -10.64 4.01 -6.83
C LEU A 93 -9.41 4.85 -7.11
N LYS A 94 -8.54 4.93 -6.11
CA LYS A 94 -7.23 5.56 -6.24
C LYS A 94 -6.19 4.56 -5.77
N PHE A 95 -5.25 4.22 -6.64
CA PHE A 95 -4.22 3.24 -6.33
C PHE A 95 -2.93 3.94 -5.92
N VAL A 96 -2.34 3.50 -4.82
CA VAL A 96 -1.07 4.02 -4.36
C VAL A 96 -0.19 2.87 -3.91
N ILE A 97 1.12 3.05 -4.03
CA ILE A 97 2.06 2.04 -3.58
C ILE A 97 2.19 2.11 -2.07
N ASP A 98 2.12 0.96 -1.44
CA ASP A 98 2.30 0.84 0.00
C ASP A 98 3.77 0.52 0.29
N ASN A 99 4.47 1.50 0.80
CA ASN A 99 5.90 1.35 1.11
C ASN A 99 6.14 0.96 2.56
N SER A 100 5.10 0.60 3.28
CA SER A 100 5.24 0.32 4.71
C SER A 100 6.32 -0.70 5.02
N LEU A 101 6.29 -1.84 4.32
CA LEU A 101 7.25 -2.90 4.56
C LEU A 101 8.64 -2.47 4.16
N GLU A 102 8.77 -1.90 2.98
CA GLU A 102 10.04 -1.43 2.47
C GLU A 102 10.62 -0.33 3.34
N TYR A 103 9.77 0.59 3.75
CA TYR A 103 10.19 1.67 4.64
C TYR A 103 10.66 1.11 5.97
N GLY A 104 9.95 0.12 6.50
CA GLY A 104 10.34 -0.54 7.75
C GLY A 104 11.71 -1.18 7.65
N MET A 105 11.96 -1.88 6.55
CA MET A 105 13.27 -2.50 6.34
C MET A 105 14.37 -1.46 6.24
N LYS A 106 14.13 -0.36 5.57
CA LYS A 106 15.10 0.72 5.48
C LYS A 106 15.37 1.35 6.83
N MET A 107 14.32 1.54 7.61
CA MET A 107 14.48 2.11 8.95
C MET A 107 15.28 1.18 9.85
N ASP A 108 15.05 -0.12 9.76
CA ASP A 108 15.81 -1.10 10.53
C ASP A 108 17.28 -1.02 10.17
N LYS A 109 17.61 -0.93 8.89
CA LYS A 109 18.98 -0.79 8.45
C LYS A 109 19.61 0.49 8.97
N LEU A 110 18.87 1.59 8.89
CA LEU A 110 19.38 2.88 9.37
C LEU A 110 19.64 2.84 10.87
N ILE A 111 18.73 2.21 11.61
CA ILE A 111 18.91 2.08 13.05
C ILE A 111 20.15 1.28 13.37
N ASP A 112 20.38 0.17 12.66
CA ASP A 112 21.57 -0.64 12.86
C ASP A 112 22.83 0.16 12.57
N GLU A 113 22.83 0.92 11.49
CA GLU A 113 23.98 1.73 11.12
C GLU A 113 24.26 2.82 12.14
N VAL A 114 23.20 3.46 12.61
CA VAL A 114 23.35 4.52 13.61
C VAL A 114 23.90 3.95 14.90
N ILE A 115 23.40 2.79 15.33
CA ILE A 115 23.91 2.17 16.54
C ILE A 115 25.41 1.83 16.40
N SER A 116 25.81 1.28 15.27
CA SER A 116 27.20 0.97 15.03
C SER A 116 28.07 2.21 15.08
N LYS A 117 27.63 3.27 14.44
CA LYS A 117 28.38 4.52 14.42
C LYS A 117 28.43 5.17 15.79
N ASP A 118 27.34 5.12 16.51
CA ASP A 118 27.29 5.68 17.86
C ASP A 118 28.25 4.98 18.78
N THR A 119 28.36 3.66 18.66
CA THR A 119 29.31 2.90 19.46
C THR A 119 30.73 3.38 19.21
N LYS A 120 31.08 3.62 17.96
CA LYS A 120 32.41 4.13 17.64
C LYS A 120 32.61 5.54 18.14
N LYS A 121 31.62 6.39 17.97
CA LYS A 121 31.72 7.78 18.40
C LYS A 121 31.81 7.91 19.89
N HIS A 122 31.12 7.07 20.62
CA HIS A 122 31.19 7.08 22.06
C HIS A 122 32.59 6.87 22.58
N LYS A 123 33.40 6.09 21.87
CA LYS A 123 34.77 5.87 22.26
C LYS A 123 35.65 7.08 21.97
N GLU A 124 35.27 7.89 21.01
CA GLU A 124 36.08 9.04 20.59
C GLU A 124 35.57 10.34 21.20
N GLU A 125 34.32 10.63 21.01
CA GLU A 125 33.71 11.91 21.42
C GLU A 125 32.70 11.75 22.51
N GLY A 126 31.79 10.86 22.28
CA GLY A 126 30.87 10.44 23.30
C GLY A 126 29.68 11.28 23.59
N LYS A 127 29.20 12.13 22.68
CA LYS A 127 28.07 12.94 23.10
C LYS A 127 27.08 13.38 22.05
N GLU A 128 27.48 13.62 20.85
CA GLU A 128 26.56 14.17 19.86
C GLU A 128 25.62 13.15 19.29
N ASP A 129 25.72 11.96 19.72
CA ASP A 129 24.91 10.87 19.19
C ASP A 129 23.48 10.93 19.59
N GLU A 130 23.14 11.65 20.64
CA GLU A 130 21.77 11.65 21.09
C GLU A 130 20.82 12.30 20.11
N GLU A 131 21.27 13.21 19.29
CA GLU A 131 20.34 13.83 18.35
C GLU A 131 20.12 12.98 17.13
N THR A 132 20.75 11.85 17.01
CA THR A 132 20.52 10.95 15.90
C THR A 132 19.27 10.12 16.04
N LEU A 133 18.58 10.27 17.13
CA LEU A 133 17.35 9.46 17.36
C LEU A 133 16.10 10.11 16.85
#